data_35accc5987f77f7ac6407e5d6904830f
#
_entry.id   35accc5987f77f7ac6407e5d6904830f
#
_cell.length_a   1.000
_cell.length_b   1.000
_cell.length_c   1.000
_cell.angle_alpha   90.00
_cell.angle_beta   90.00
_cell.angle_gamma   90.00
#
_symmetry.space_group_name_H-M   'P 1'
#
loop_
_entity.id
_entity.type
_entity.pdbx_description
1 polymer ?
#
loop_
_entity_poly.entity_id
_entity_poly.type
_entity_poly.pdbx_seq_one_letter_code
_entity_poly.pdbx_strand_id
1 'polypeptide(L)'
;MAEHIASLTGGTLFRIEPEKPYPTEYKPCTEVAKEEKESDARPAIKNKIENWDEYDTIFIGCPVWWWTAPMIINTFTENYDFKGKTVVPFCTYASTYREETLAKIVELTPNSLHLQGFGTTGRNTNGVENWLRTIQVIR
;
A
#
# COMPACT_ATOMS: atom_id res chain seq x y z
N MET A 1 9.55 -5.67 -0.61
CA MET A 1 9.54 -4.58 -1.63
C MET A 1 9.66 -3.20 -1.00
N ALA A 2 8.90 -2.89 0.02
CA ALA A 2 8.95 -1.56 0.66
C ALA A 2 10.35 -1.19 1.16
N GLU A 3 11.04 -2.13 1.79
CA GLU A 3 12.42 -1.93 2.25
C GLU A 3 13.37 -1.62 1.09
N HIS A 4 13.19 -2.30 -0.04
CA HIS A 4 14.00 -2.09 -1.23
C HIS A 4 13.75 -0.70 -1.82
N ILE A 5 12.50 -0.29 -1.91
CA ILE A 5 12.13 1.06 -2.36
C ILE A 5 12.76 2.10 -1.43
N ALA A 6 12.65 1.93 -0.12
CA ALA A 6 13.23 2.86 0.84
C ALA A 6 14.76 2.97 0.69
N SER A 7 15.44 1.85 0.45
CA SER A 7 16.89 1.84 0.26
C SER A 7 17.32 2.59 -1.00
N LEU A 8 16.53 2.52 -2.06
CA LEU A 8 16.84 3.17 -3.34
C LEU A 8 16.46 4.65 -3.36
N THR A 9 15.46 5.05 -2.59
CA THR A 9 14.96 6.42 -2.59
C THR A 9 15.46 7.26 -1.41
N GLY A 10 16.01 6.64 -0.39
CA GLY A 10 16.36 7.31 0.87
C GLY A 10 15.13 7.63 1.72
N GLY A 11 13.98 7.09 1.39
CA GLY A 11 12.73 7.36 2.08
C GLY A 11 12.62 6.72 3.45
N THR A 12 11.65 7.18 4.22
CA THR A 12 11.33 6.63 5.53
C THR A 12 10.34 5.49 5.35
N LEU A 13 10.63 4.36 5.96
CA LEU A 13 9.77 3.18 5.94
C LEU A 13 8.76 3.24 7.09
N PHE A 14 7.48 3.17 6.77
CA PHE A 14 6.42 3.08 7.76
C PHE A 14 5.62 1.80 7.53
N ARG A 15 5.57 0.95 8.52
CA ARG A 15 4.78 -0.28 8.45
C ARG A 15 3.41 -0.03 9.08
N ILE A 16 2.35 -0.24 8.31
CA ILE A 16 0.99 -0.16 8.83
C ILE A 16 0.74 -1.39 9.71
N GLU A 17 0.53 -1.18 11.00
CA GLU A 17 0.29 -2.26 11.95
C GLU A 17 -1.14 -2.17 12.47
N PRO A 18 -1.93 -3.26 12.32
CA PRO A 18 -3.27 -3.27 12.89
C PRO A 18 -3.23 -3.28 14.41
N GLU A 19 -4.13 -2.54 15.02
CA GLU A 19 -4.28 -2.55 16.48
C GLU A 19 -4.62 -3.95 17.00
N LYS A 20 -5.46 -4.67 16.26
CA LYS A 20 -5.78 -6.06 16.50
C LYS A 20 -5.05 -6.93 15.47
N PRO A 21 -4.02 -7.69 15.86
CA PRO A 21 -3.26 -8.49 14.90
C PRO A 21 -4.13 -9.51 14.17
N TYR A 22 -3.79 -9.74 12.90
CA TYR A 22 -4.41 -10.80 12.12
C TYR A 22 -3.92 -12.18 12.57
N PRO A 23 -4.74 -13.23 12.40
CA PRO A 23 -4.27 -14.60 12.67
C PRO A 23 -3.04 -14.93 11.85
N THR A 24 -2.09 -15.67 12.45
CA THR A 24 -0.86 -16.06 11.77
C THR A 24 -1.07 -17.22 10.80
N GLU A 25 -2.11 -18.01 11.00
CA GLU A 25 -2.44 -19.12 10.11
C GLU A 25 -3.19 -18.60 8.88
N TYR A 26 -2.92 -19.22 7.73
CA TYR A 26 -3.43 -18.78 6.43
C TYR A 26 -4.97 -18.75 6.39
N LYS A 27 -5.62 -19.86 6.74
CA LYS A 27 -7.07 -19.96 6.61
C LYS A 27 -7.84 -18.99 7.53
N PRO A 28 -7.56 -18.92 8.84
CA PRO A 28 -8.22 -17.93 9.69
C PRO A 28 -7.96 -16.49 9.25
N CYS A 29 -6.74 -16.18 8.77
CA CYS A 29 -6.42 -14.86 8.27
C CYS A 29 -7.26 -14.49 7.05
N THR A 30 -7.43 -15.41 6.10
CA THR A 30 -8.25 -15.17 4.91
C THR A 30 -9.72 -14.96 5.26
N GLU A 31 -10.22 -15.67 6.27
CA GLU A 31 -11.61 -15.51 6.72
C GLU A 31 -11.84 -14.14 7.37
N VAL A 32 -10.92 -13.67 8.20
CA VAL A 32 -10.98 -12.33 8.77
C VAL A 32 -10.93 -11.27 7.69
N ALA A 33 -10.02 -11.41 6.73
CA ALA A 33 -9.89 -10.47 5.62
C ALA A 33 -11.16 -10.41 4.77
N LYS A 34 -11.80 -11.55 4.54
CA LYS A 34 -13.06 -11.63 3.79
C LYS A 34 -14.19 -10.91 4.53
N GLU A 35 -14.31 -11.17 5.84
CA GLU A 35 -15.32 -10.52 6.67
C GLU A 35 -15.14 -9.02 6.67
N GLU A 36 -13.91 -8.54 6.81
CA GLU A 36 -13.61 -7.12 6.77
C GLU A 36 -14.03 -6.50 5.44
N LYS A 37 -13.74 -7.17 4.33
CA LYS A 37 -14.13 -6.69 3.00
C LYS A 37 -15.65 -6.63 2.85
N GLU A 38 -16.35 -7.69 3.25
CA GLU A 38 -17.81 -7.78 3.10
C GLU A 38 -18.55 -6.77 3.98
N SER A 39 -18.01 -6.45 5.15
CA SER A 39 -18.59 -5.47 6.06
C SER A 39 -18.11 -4.04 5.85
N ASP A 40 -17.25 -3.81 4.87
CA ASP A 40 -16.60 -2.52 4.63
C ASP A 40 -15.92 -1.99 5.90
N ALA A 41 -15.18 -2.86 6.57
CA ALA A 41 -14.57 -2.58 7.85
C ALA A 41 -13.46 -1.52 7.77
N ARG A 42 -13.20 -0.85 8.88
CA ARG A 42 -12.07 0.08 9.04
C ARG A 42 -11.20 -0.40 10.19
N PRO A 43 -10.38 -1.45 9.99
CA PRO A 43 -9.51 -1.94 11.05
C PRO A 43 -8.61 -0.82 11.60
N ALA A 44 -8.58 -0.66 12.91
CA ALA A 44 -7.78 0.38 13.54
C ALA A 44 -6.30 0.12 13.36
N ILE A 45 -5.52 1.19 13.18
CA ILE A 45 -4.07 1.14 13.01
C ILE A 45 -3.42 1.53 14.34
N LYS A 46 -2.47 0.70 14.78
CA LYS A 46 -1.79 0.83 16.07
C LYS A 46 -0.83 2.02 16.13
N ASN A 47 -0.12 2.26 15.03
CA ASN A 47 0.92 3.28 14.94
C ASN A 47 0.47 4.44 14.05
N LYS A 48 1.19 5.57 14.15
CA LYS A 48 0.85 6.72 13.30
C LYS A 48 2.10 7.47 12.87
N ILE A 49 1.98 8.18 11.75
CA ILE A 49 3.03 9.06 11.22
C ILE A 49 2.83 10.44 11.86
N GLU A 50 3.79 10.91 12.63
CA GLU A 50 3.68 12.18 13.35
C GLU A 50 4.07 13.39 12.51
N ASN A 51 4.99 13.19 11.56
CA ASN A 51 5.52 14.26 10.70
C ASN A 51 4.99 14.16 9.27
N TRP A 52 3.71 13.85 9.12
CA TRP A 52 3.06 13.63 7.83
C TRP A 52 3.28 14.76 6.83
N ASP A 53 3.18 16.01 7.29
CA ASP A 53 3.28 17.18 6.40
C ASP A 53 4.67 17.36 5.79
N GLU A 54 5.70 16.72 6.34
CA GLU A 54 7.05 16.78 5.80
C GLU A 54 7.25 15.93 4.54
N TYR A 55 6.31 15.05 4.22
CA TYR A 55 6.43 14.15 3.07
C TYR A 55 5.56 14.62 1.91
N ASP A 56 6.16 14.68 0.72
CA ASP A 56 5.47 15.08 -0.51
C ASP A 56 5.09 13.88 -1.37
N THR A 57 5.90 12.84 -1.36
CA THR A 57 5.69 11.62 -2.14
C THR A 57 5.48 10.44 -1.19
N ILE A 58 4.34 9.77 -1.36
CA ILE A 58 3.93 8.65 -0.50
C ILE A 58 3.80 7.40 -1.35
N PHE A 59 4.62 6.39 -1.03
CA PHE A 59 4.47 5.06 -1.61
C PHE A 59 3.52 4.27 -0.72
N ILE A 60 2.43 3.78 -1.29
CA ILE A 60 1.47 2.93 -0.57
C ILE A 60 1.53 1.54 -1.16
N GLY A 61 1.92 0.57 -0.34
CA GLY A 61 2.06 -0.81 -0.77
C GLY A 61 1.24 -1.78 0.07
N CYS A 62 0.75 -2.83 -0.57
CA CYS A 62 -0.04 -3.84 0.10
C CYS A 62 -0.03 -5.16 -0.68
N PRO A 63 -0.40 -6.28 -0.04
CA PRO A 63 -0.72 -7.50 -0.78
C PRO A 63 -2.12 -7.40 -1.40
N VAL A 64 -2.44 -8.37 -2.26
CA VAL A 64 -3.80 -8.54 -2.77
C VAL A 64 -4.56 -9.47 -1.83
N TRP A 65 -5.62 -8.95 -1.21
CA TRP A 65 -6.52 -9.72 -0.34
C TRP A 65 -7.94 -9.66 -0.91
N TRP A 66 -8.46 -10.83 -1.24
CA TRP A 66 -9.82 -10.92 -1.79
C TRP A 66 -10.04 -9.93 -2.95
N TRP A 67 -9.12 -10.00 -3.93
CA TRP A 67 -9.20 -9.30 -5.22
C TRP A 67 -8.94 -7.80 -5.18
N THR A 68 -8.52 -7.26 -4.05
CA THR A 68 -8.25 -5.83 -3.92
C THR A 68 -7.26 -5.56 -2.77
N ALA A 69 -7.05 -4.27 -2.46
CA ALA A 69 -6.24 -3.88 -1.31
C ALA A 69 -6.95 -4.26 -0.01
N PRO A 70 -6.21 -4.68 1.04
CA PRO A 70 -6.80 -4.93 2.35
C PRO A 70 -7.54 -3.72 2.91
N MET A 71 -8.57 -3.95 3.69
CA MET A 71 -9.40 -2.85 4.22
C MET A 71 -8.64 -1.89 5.13
N ILE A 72 -7.53 -2.32 5.73
CA ILE A 72 -6.68 -1.43 6.55
C ILE A 72 -6.08 -0.30 5.72
N ILE A 73 -5.94 -0.47 4.40
CA ILE A 73 -5.52 0.61 3.50
C ILE A 73 -6.57 1.71 3.44
N ASN A 74 -7.86 1.34 3.46
CA ASN A 74 -8.94 2.32 3.56
C ASN A 74 -8.82 3.13 4.86
N THR A 75 -8.56 2.47 5.98
CA THR A 75 -8.32 3.13 7.27
C THR A 75 -7.16 4.12 7.17
N PHE A 76 -6.04 3.67 6.59
CA PHE A 76 -4.85 4.50 6.46
C PHE A 76 -5.12 5.76 5.63
N THR A 77 -5.78 5.61 4.48
CA THR A 77 -6.04 6.74 3.59
C THR A 77 -7.06 7.72 4.17
N GLU A 78 -7.94 7.26 5.04
CA GLU A 78 -8.89 8.13 5.75
C GLU A 78 -8.26 8.87 6.91
N ASN A 79 -7.15 8.35 7.48
CA ASN A 79 -6.49 8.94 8.64
C ASN A 79 -5.58 10.14 8.30
N TYR A 80 -5.22 10.32 7.03
CA TYR A 80 -4.28 11.34 6.61
C TYR A 80 -4.82 12.16 5.44
N ASP A 81 -4.39 13.42 5.34
CA ASP A 81 -4.74 14.28 4.23
C ASP A 81 -3.70 14.13 3.11
N PHE A 82 -4.14 13.62 1.97
CA PHE A 82 -3.29 13.40 0.79
C PHE A 82 -3.30 14.57 -0.19
N LYS A 83 -4.06 15.63 0.07
CA LYS A 83 -4.18 16.75 -0.84
C LYS A 83 -2.82 17.38 -1.13
N GLY A 84 -2.50 17.53 -2.39
CA GLY A 84 -1.24 18.12 -2.83
C GLY A 84 -0.05 17.17 -2.79
N LYS A 85 -0.24 15.94 -2.34
CA LYS A 85 0.83 14.93 -2.32
C LYS A 85 0.81 14.07 -3.58
N THR A 86 1.93 13.42 -3.85
CA THR A 86 2.05 12.45 -4.94
C THR A 86 1.99 11.05 -4.34
N VAL A 87 1.08 10.22 -4.84
CA VAL A 87 0.92 8.84 -4.37
C VAL A 87 1.41 7.87 -5.44
N VAL A 88 2.23 6.91 -5.02
CA VAL A 88 2.77 5.87 -5.89
C VAL A 88 2.33 4.52 -5.33
N PRO A 89 1.35 3.86 -5.97
CA PRO A 89 0.88 2.57 -5.47
C PRO A 89 1.79 1.43 -5.90
N PHE A 90 1.94 0.43 -5.03
CA PHE A 90 2.59 -0.82 -5.40
C PHE A 90 1.93 -1.99 -4.67
N CYS A 91 2.07 -3.18 -5.23
CA CYS A 91 1.47 -4.36 -4.60
C CYS A 91 2.27 -5.63 -4.89
N THR A 92 2.04 -6.63 -4.05
CA THR A 92 2.50 -8.00 -4.29
C THR A 92 1.27 -8.86 -4.52
N TYR A 93 1.34 -9.75 -5.51
CA TYR A 93 0.21 -10.60 -5.89
C TYR A 93 0.69 -12.01 -6.22
N ALA A 94 -0.23 -12.97 -6.20
CA ALA A 94 0.12 -14.36 -6.53
C ALA A 94 0.06 -14.60 -8.04
N SER A 95 -1.05 -14.22 -8.69
CA SER A 95 -1.23 -14.45 -10.12
C SER A 95 -2.09 -13.39 -10.81
N THR A 96 -3.03 -12.76 -10.10
CA THR A 96 -4.03 -11.85 -10.68
C THR A 96 -4.33 -10.68 -9.75
N TYR A 97 -5.19 -9.78 -10.23
CA TYR A 97 -5.73 -8.63 -9.49
C TYR A 97 -4.72 -7.53 -9.17
N ARG A 98 -3.59 -7.49 -9.92
CA ARG A 98 -2.61 -6.42 -9.83
C ARG A 98 -3.22 -5.05 -10.15
N GLU A 99 -3.89 -4.97 -11.29
CA GLU A 99 -4.43 -3.69 -11.78
C GLU A 99 -5.57 -3.20 -10.88
N GLU A 100 -6.44 -4.09 -10.43
CA GLU A 100 -7.55 -3.77 -9.54
C GLU A 100 -7.04 -3.24 -8.20
N THR A 101 -5.99 -3.83 -7.66
CA THR A 101 -5.40 -3.41 -6.38
C THR A 101 -4.73 -2.05 -6.51
N LEU A 102 -3.97 -1.82 -7.58
CA LEU A 102 -3.34 -0.52 -7.82
C LEU A 102 -4.41 0.56 -8.04
N ALA A 103 -5.46 0.26 -8.80
CA ALA A 103 -6.56 1.18 -9.03
C ALA A 103 -7.31 1.52 -7.74
N LYS A 104 -7.44 0.57 -6.83
CA LYS A 104 -8.08 0.82 -5.53
C LYS A 104 -7.32 1.84 -4.70
N ILE A 105 -5.99 1.74 -4.67
CA ILE A 105 -5.15 2.72 -3.96
C ILE A 105 -5.34 4.11 -4.55
N VAL A 106 -5.38 4.24 -5.87
CA VAL A 106 -5.64 5.50 -6.56
C VAL A 106 -7.02 6.06 -6.20
N GLU A 107 -8.03 5.21 -6.21
CA GLU A 107 -9.40 5.59 -5.86
C GLU A 107 -9.52 6.14 -4.43
N LEU A 108 -8.73 5.58 -3.49
CA LEU A 108 -8.74 5.99 -2.09
C LEU A 108 -8.00 7.31 -1.83
N THR A 109 -7.29 7.84 -2.81
CA THR A 109 -6.51 9.07 -2.67
C THR A 109 -6.83 10.06 -3.80
N PRO A 110 -8.12 10.48 -3.94
CA PRO A 110 -8.57 11.24 -5.13
C PRO A 110 -8.00 12.66 -5.25
N ASN A 111 -7.53 13.25 -4.15
CA ASN A 111 -7.04 14.64 -4.16
C ASN A 111 -5.52 14.74 -4.32
N SER A 112 -4.85 13.65 -4.68
CA SER A 112 -3.40 13.60 -4.87
C SER A 112 -3.05 13.38 -6.33
N LEU A 113 -1.78 13.62 -6.68
CA LEU A 113 -1.24 13.20 -7.96
C LEU A 113 -0.86 11.73 -7.87
N HIS A 114 -0.96 11.01 -8.99
CA HIS A 114 -0.65 9.59 -9.02
C HIS A 114 0.40 9.30 -10.09
N LEU A 115 1.47 8.60 -9.69
CA LEU A 115 2.45 8.07 -10.61
C LEU A 115 2.10 6.63 -10.94
N GLN A 116 2.69 6.12 -12.02
CA GLN A 116 2.48 4.73 -12.43
C GLN A 116 2.85 3.76 -11.31
N GLY A 117 1.93 2.86 -10.98
CA GLY A 117 2.15 1.86 -9.97
C GLY A 117 2.98 0.68 -10.42
N PHE A 118 3.36 -0.17 -9.47
CA PHE A 118 4.16 -1.37 -9.73
C PHE A 118 3.60 -2.55 -8.95
N GLY A 119 3.60 -3.71 -9.58
CA GLY A 119 3.22 -4.95 -8.93
C GLY A 119 4.16 -6.08 -9.30
N THR A 120 4.44 -6.95 -8.34
CA THR A 120 5.28 -8.11 -8.55
C THR A 120 4.77 -9.31 -7.78
N THR A 121 5.22 -10.50 -8.18
CA THR A 121 4.81 -11.74 -7.52
C THR A 121 5.76 -12.10 -6.38
N GLY A 122 5.17 -12.50 -5.23
CA GLY A 122 5.94 -12.94 -4.07
C GLY A 122 6.88 -11.88 -3.54
N ARG A 123 8.13 -12.27 -3.28
CA ARG A 123 9.19 -11.38 -2.76
C ARG A 123 10.12 -10.87 -3.84
N ASN A 124 9.72 -10.98 -5.09
CA ASN A 124 10.54 -10.58 -6.22
C ASN A 124 10.67 -9.06 -6.29
N THR A 125 11.89 -8.54 -6.29
CA THR A 125 12.19 -7.11 -6.42
C THR A 125 12.74 -6.74 -7.80
N ASN A 126 12.73 -7.67 -8.74
CA ASN A 126 13.18 -7.40 -10.11
C ASN A 126 12.31 -6.32 -10.75
N GLY A 127 12.94 -5.38 -11.41
CA GLY A 127 12.25 -4.28 -12.09
C GLY A 127 11.95 -3.07 -11.21
N VAL A 128 12.10 -3.15 -9.89
CA VAL A 128 11.81 -2.03 -8.99
C VAL A 128 12.68 -0.82 -9.32
N GLU A 129 13.97 -1.00 -9.49
CA GLU A 129 14.89 0.10 -9.79
C GLU A 129 14.54 0.76 -11.15
N ASN A 130 14.27 -0.03 -12.19
CA ASN A 130 13.86 0.49 -13.48
C ASN A 130 12.54 1.24 -13.41
N TRP A 131 11.58 0.73 -12.64
CA TRP A 131 10.31 1.39 -12.42
C TRP A 131 10.51 2.75 -11.74
N LEU A 132 11.32 2.82 -10.70
CA LEU A 132 11.58 4.07 -9.98
C LEU A 132 12.26 5.11 -10.89
N ARG A 133 13.13 4.68 -11.81
CA ARG A 133 13.72 5.56 -12.82
C ARG A 133 12.68 6.03 -13.82
N THR A 134 11.80 5.13 -14.25
CA THR A 134 10.75 5.45 -15.23
C THR A 134 9.79 6.52 -14.68
N ILE A 135 9.42 6.43 -13.43
CA ILE A 135 8.55 7.43 -12.77
C ILE A 135 9.32 8.64 -12.24
N GLN A 136 10.64 8.69 -12.47
CA GLN A 136 11.52 9.81 -12.16
C GLN A 136 11.67 10.11 -10.66
N VAL A 137 11.51 9.11 -9.81
CA VAL A 137 11.73 9.22 -8.36
C VAL A 137 13.22 9.10 -8.04
N ILE A 138 13.95 8.30 -8.81
CA ILE A 138 15.41 8.19 -8.75
C ILE A 138 16.02 8.46 -10.12
N ARG A 139 17.32 8.76 -10.11
CA ARG A 139 18.07 9.01 -11.36
C ARG A 139 18.75 7.77 -11.91
#